data_857600a7a4843aef178f559fcd80c4ea
#
_entry.id   857600a7a4843aef178f559fcd80c4ea
#
_cell.length_a   1.000
_cell.length_b   1.000
_cell.length_c   1.000
_cell.angle_alpha   90.00
_cell.angle_beta   90.00
_cell.angle_gamma   90.00
#
_symmetry.space_group_name_H-M   'P 1'
#
loop_
_entity.id
_entity.type
_entity.pdbx_description
1 polymer ?
#
loop_
_entity_poly.entity_id
_entity_poly.type
_entity_poly.pdbx_seq_one_letter_code
_entity_poly.pdbx_strand_id
1 'polypeptide(L)'
;IGTVSRGVRAPIIKSGDDIVEIVVNSVLEASADDGFKFHDRDIVAMTEAVVARAQGNYASVDDIAQDVKAKFGGETVGVIFPILSRNRFAICLRGIAKGAKKVVLMLSYPSDEVGNHLISIDALDEKGIDPYKDVLSLEKYRELFGYEKHTFTGVDYVEYYESLIRESGAEAEIIFANDAR
;
A
#
# COMPACT_ATOMS: atom_id res chain seq x y z
N ILE A 1 26.91 13.81 -18.08
CA ILE A 1 26.02 14.71 -17.32
C ILE A 1 24.73 13.95 -17.07
N GLY A 2 24.36 13.81 -15.81
CA GLY A 2 23.18 13.04 -15.40
C GLY A 2 21.88 13.86 -15.38
N THR A 3 20.80 13.24 -14.96
CA THR A 3 19.50 13.89 -14.73
C THR A 3 19.55 14.68 -13.41
N VAL A 4 18.99 15.89 -13.41
CA VAL A 4 18.76 16.68 -12.19
C VAL A 4 17.30 16.57 -11.81
N SER A 5 17.01 16.19 -10.56
CA SER A 5 15.66 16.18 -9.99
C SER A 5 15.56 17.23 -8.88
N ARG A 6 14.50 18.04 -8.90
CA ARG A 6 14.24 19.09 -7.92
C ARG A 6 12.90 18.87 -7.25
N GLY A 7 12.90 18.88 -5.92
CA GLY A 7 11.66 18.94 -5.15
C GLY A 7 11.20 20.40 -5.02
N VAL A 8 10.03 20.70 -5.55
CA VAL A 8 9.43 22.05 -5.48
C VAL A 8 8.40 22.08 -4.34
N ARG A 9 8.49 23.09 -3.46
CA ARG A 9 7.49 23.32 -2.43
C ARG A 9 6.23 23.93 -3.03
N ALA A 10 5.09 23.38 -2.65
CA ALA A 10 3.80 23.93 -3.00
C ALA A 10 3.01 24.28 -1.71
N PRO A 11 2.01 25.15 -1.79
CA PRO A 11 1.09 25.39 -0.68
C PRO A 11 0.31 24.13 -0.30
N ILE A 12 -0.39 24.17 0.82
CA ILE A 12 -1.28 23.07 1.23
C ILE A 12 -2.47 23.02 0.28
N ILE A 13 -2.57 21.94 -0.49
CA ILE A 13 -3.62 21.72 -1.47
C ILE A 13 -4.88 21.19 -0.81
N LYS A 14 -6.02 21.82 -1.10
CA LYS A 14 -7.34 21.49 -0.59
C LYS A 14 -8.28 21.08 -1.71
N SER A 15 -9.40 20.50 -1.36
CA SER A 15 -10.47 20.21 -2.31
C SER A 15 -11.02 21.52 -2.90
N GLY A 16 -11.12 21.56 -4.24
CA GLY A 16 -11.58 22.72 -5.00
C GLY A 16 -10.47 23.68 -5.45
N ASP A 17 -9.23 23.45 -5.04
CA ASP A 17 -8.11 24.27 -5.49
C ASP A 17 -7.81 24.02 -6.98
N ASP A 18 -7.40 25.06 -7.69
CA ASP A 18 -6.85 24.94 -9.06
C ASP A 18 -5.42 24.39 -9.00
N ILE A 19 -5.29 23.09 -9.16
CA ILE A 19 -4.01 22.41 -9.09
C ILE A 19 -3.06 22.85 -10.22
N VAL A 20 -3.57 23.24 -11.37
CA VAL A 20 -2.75 23.69 -12.49
C VAL A 20 -2.12 25.04 -12.17
N GLU A 21 -2.92 25.99 -11.69
CA GLU A 21 -2.43 27.31 -11.29
C GLU A 21 -1.41 27.19 -10.15
N ILE A 22 -1.68 26.38 -9.12
CA ILE A 22 -0.76 26.15 -8.01
C ILE A 22 0.57 25.59 -8.48
N VAL A 23 0.56 24.57 -9.34
CA VAL A 23 1.79 23.96 -9.85
C VAL A 23 2.59 24.92 -10.70
N VAL A 24 1.93 25.63 -11.63
CA VAL A 24 2.59 26.62 -12.50
C VAL A 24 3.27 27.70 -11.66
N ASN A 25 2.56 28.31 -10.74
CA ASN A 25 3.10 29.36 -9.88
C ASN A 25 4.26 28.84 -9.02
N SER A 26 4.12 27.70 -8.36
CA SER A 26 5.17 27.12 -7.51
C SER A 26 6.45 26.82 -8.30
N VAL A 27 6.33 26.31 -9.53
CA VAL A 27 7.48 25.97 -10.37
C VAL A 27 8.16 27.24 -10.91
N LEU A 28 7.39 28.27 -11.28
CA LEU A 28 7.93 29.57 -11.73
C LEU A 28 8.64 30.31 -10.59
N GLU A 29 8.05 30.34 -9.39
CA GLU A 29 8.68 30.91 -8.21
C GLU A 29 10.00 30.20 -7.87
N ALA A 30 9.99 28.87 -7.84
CA ALA A 30 11.20 28.08 -7.58
C ALA A 30 12.29 28.33 -8.63
N SER A 31 11.92 28.50 -9.91
CA SER A 31 12.86 28.83 -10.98
C SER A 31 13.50 30.20 -10.75
N ALA A 32 12.71 31.20 -10.34
CA ALA A 32 13.20 32.54 -10.07
C ALA A 32 14.12 32.56 -8.83
N ASP A 33 13.75 31.89 -7.76
CA ASP A 33 14.48 31.88 -6.50
C ASP A 33 15.81 31.12 -6.58
N ASP A 34 15.81 29.95 -7.24
CA ASP A 34 17.00 29.09 -7.37
C ASP A 34 17.82 29.37 -8.63
N GLY A 35 17.32 30.25 -9.53
CA GLY A 35 18.02 30.66 -10.72
C GLY A 35 18.18 29.58 -11.81
N PHE A 36 17.39 28.52 -11.79
CA PHE A 36 17.38 27.54 -12.86
C PHE A 36 16.47 27.96 -14.02
N LYS A 37 16.74 27.47 -15.20
CA LYS A 37 15.94 27.72 -16.39
C LYS A 37 15.27 26.44 -16.87
N PHE A 38 14.07 26.61 -17.45
CA PHE A 38 13.39 25.52 -18.13
C PHE A 38 14.04 25.27 -19.49
N HIS A 39 14.08 23.99 -19.85
CA HIS A 39 14.58 23.52 -21.13
C HIS A 39 13.54 22.66 -21.83
N ASP A 40 13.69 22.51 -23.14
CA ASP A 40 12.87 21.55 -23.87
C ASP A 40 13.00 20.16 -23.30
N ARG A 41 11.86 19.49 -23.11
CA ARG A 41 11.72 18.16 -22.52
C ARG A 41 11.92 18.07 -21.01
N ASP A 42 11.94 19.19 -20.29
CA ASP A 42 11.81 19.14 -18.84
C ASP A 42 10.44 18.56 -18.45
N ILE A 43 10.43 17.77 -17.37
CA ILE A 43 9.23 17.10 -16.89
C ILE A 43 8.84 17.68 -15.54
N VAL A 44 7.60 18.15 -15.44
CA VAL A 44 6.96 18.49 -14.17
C VAL A 44 6.06 17.35 -13.76
N ALA A 45 6.31 16.78 -12.59
CA ALA A 45 5.55 15.64 -12.08
C ALA A 45 4.83 16.00 -10.78
N MET A 46 3.59 15.56 -10.67
CA MET A 46 2.81 15.61 -9.44
C MET A 46 2.18 14.24 -9.17
N THR A 47 1.97 13.90 -7.89
CA THR A 47 1.37 12.61 -7.54
C THR A 47 -0.14 12.62 -7.79
N GLU A 48 -0.70 11.47 -8.13
CA GLU A 48 -2.15 11.27 -8.27
C GLU A 48 -2.92 11.66 -7.00
N ALA A 49 -2.35 11.40 -5.81
CA ALA A 49 -2.97 11.71 -4.53
C ALA A 49 -3.20 13.22 -4.36
N VAL A 50 -2.29 14.05 -4.87
CA VAL A 50 -2.42 15.51 -4.83
C VAL A 50 -3.51 15.98 -5.80
N VAL A 51 -3.55 15.41 -7.00
CA VAL A 51 -4.61 15.69 -7.99
C VAL A 51 -5.97 15.27 -7.47
N ALA A 52 -6.10 14.06 -6.94
CA ALA A 52 -7.34 13.56 -6.37
C ALA A 52 -7.83 14.43 -5.20
N ARG A 53 -6.92 14.94 -4.37
CA ARG A 53 -7.25 15.87 -3.28
C ARG A 53 -7.83 17.17 -3.82
N ALA A 54 -7.21 17.79 -4.80
CA ALA A 54 -7.70 19.01 -5.41
C ALA A 54 -9.09 18.81 -6.06
N GLN A 55 -9.30 17.66 -6.70
CA GLN A 55 -10.58 17.28 -7.29
C GLN A 55 -11.65 16.85 -6.27
N GLY A 56 -11.28 16.68 -5.00
CA GLY A 56 -12.21 16.17 -3.97
C GLY A 56 -12.57 14.69 -4.16
N ASN A 57 -11.74 13.92 -4.83
CA ASN A 57 -11.94 12.47 -5.06
C ASN A 57 -11.62 11.68 -3.79
N TYR A 58 -12.60 11.51 -2.93
CA TYR A 58 -12.52 10.72 -1.71
C TYR A 58 -13.52 9.57 -1.75
N ALA A 59 -13.13 8.45 -1.17
CA ALA A 59 -14.03 7.36 -0.86
C ALA A 59 -13.92 7.03 0.63
N SER A 60 -15.03 6.82 1.29
CA SER A 60 -15.06 6.31 2.65
C SER A 60 -14.83 4.80 2.68
N VAL A 61 -14.48 4.27 3.84
CA VAL A 61 -14.40 2.81 4.07
C VAL A 61 -15.73 2.14 3.76
N ASP A 62 -16.84 2.82 4.02
CA ASP A 62 -18.19 2.27 3.75
C ASP A 62 -18.53 2.28 2.25
N ASP A 63 -18.05 3.27 1.48
CA ASP A 63 -18.18 3.26 0.01
C ASP A 63 -17.41 2.08 -0.60
N ILE A 64 -16.20 1.81 -0.12
CA ILE A 64 -15.41 0.64 -0.53
C ILE A 64 -16.17 -0.65 -0.20
N ALA A 65 -16.72 -0.75 1.01
CA ALA A 65 -17.47 -1.93 1.44
C ALA A 65 -18.71 -2.19 0.57
N GLN A 66 -19.45 -1.14 0.22
CA GLN A 66 -20.61 -1.24 -0.66
C GLN A 66 -20.22 -1.70 -2.07
N ASP A 67 -19.15 -1.14 -2.64
CA ASP A 67 -18.65 -1.51 -3.96
C ASP A 67 -18.16 -2.96 -4.00
N VAL A 68 -17.39 -3.38 -3.01
CA VAL A 68 -16.93 -4.77 -2.85
C VAL A 68 -18.13 -5.73 -2.74
N LYS A 69 -19.11 -5.41 -1.89
CA LYS A 69 -20.30 -6.21 -1.74
C LYS A 69 -21.11 -6.31 -3.04
N ALA A 70 -21.23 -5.21 -3.79
CA ALA A 70 -21.94 -5.19 -5.05
C ALA A 70 -21.23 -6.04 -6.12
N LYS A 71 -19.89 -6.00 -6.17
CA LYS A 71 -19.11 -6.74 -7.17
C LYS A 71 -18.93 -8.22 -6.86
N PHE A 72 -18.79 -8.58 -5.59
CA PHE A 72 -18.48 -9.95 -5.15
C PHE A 72 -19.63 -10.64 -4.40
N GLY A 73 -20.82 -10.03 -4.33
CA GLY A 73 -21.99 -10.64 -3.69
C GLY A 73 -21.89 -10.77 -2.16
N GLY A 74 -20.90 -10.17 -1.53
CA GLY A 74 -20.66 -10.30 -0.09
C GLY A 74 -20.05 -11.63 0.35
N GLU A 75 -19.56 -12.43 -0.59
CA GLU A 75 -18.97 -13.75 -0.34
C GLU A 75 -17.45 -13.66 -0.05
N THR A 76 -16.69 -14.68 -0.42
CA THR A 76 -15.22 -14.71 -0.22
C THR A 76 -14.51 -13.83 -1.24
N VAL A 77 -13.58 -12.99 -0.77
CA VAL A 77 -12.74 -12.12 -1.61
C VAL A 77 -11.27 -12.46 -1.39
N GLY A 78 -10.54 -12.69 -2.50
CA GLY A 78 -9.08 -12.83 -2.51
C GLY A 78 -8.40 -11.47 -2.64
N VAL A 79 -7.38 -11.22 -1.83
CA VAL A 79 -6.51 -10.04 -1.89
C VAL A 79 -5.08 -10.52 -2.04
N ILE A 80 -4.42 -10.12 -3.13
CA ILE A 80 -3.15 -10.70 -3.54
C ILE A 80 -2.05 -9.62 -3.50
N PHE A 81 -0.95 -9.93 -2.83
CA PHE A 81 0.30 -9.16 -2.78
C PHE A 81 0.14 -7.66 -2.47
N PRO A 82 -0.56 -7.30 -1.39
CA PRO A 82 -0.64 -5.90 -1.00
C PRO A 82 0.70 -5.40 -0.46
N ILE A 83 0.94 -4.10 -0.65
CA ILE A 83 2.05 -3.41 0.03
C ILE A 83 1.72 -3.30 1.53
N LEU A 84 2.67 -3.68 2.38
CA LEU A 84 2.53 -3.63 3.84
C LEU A 84 2.46 -2.17 4.31
N SER A 85 1.28 -1.72 4.72
CA SER A 85 1.05 -0.33 5.08
C SER A 85 -0.12 -0.16 6.04
N ARG A 86 0.11 0.58 7.16
CA ARG A 86 -0.93 0.93 8.13
C ARG A 86 -1.85 2.05 7.65
N ASN A 87 -1.32 2.98 6.87
CA ASN A 87 -1.97 4.22 6.49
C ASN A 87 -2.47 4.27 5.03
N ARG A 88 -2.25 3.20 4.28
CA ARG A 88 -2.73 3.06 2.91
C ARG A 88 -3.54 1.78 2.77
N PHE A 89 -2.86 0.64 2.61
CA PHE A 89 -3.54 -0.63 2.37
C PHE A 89 -4.46 -1.06 3.52
N ALA A 90 -4.08 -0.87 4.79
CA ALA A 90 -4.94 -1.24 5.92
C ALA A 90 -6.32 -0.55 5.88
N ILE A 91 -6.41 0.70 5.40
CA ILE A 91 -7.67 1.42 5.25
C ILE A 91 -8.53 0.76 4.15
N CYS A 92 -7.92 0.41 3.02
CA CYS A 92 -8.59 -0.32 1.94
C CYS A 92 -9.04 -1.72 2.40
N LEU A 93 -8.17 -2.45 3.10
CA LEU A 93 -8.47 -3.78 3.64
C LEU A 93 -9.67 -3.76 4.59
N ARG A 94 -9.78 -2.72 5.41
CA ARG A 94 -10.97 -2.51 6.28
C ARG A 94 -12.25 -2.40 5.47
N GLY A 95 -12.24 -1.66 4.37
CA GLY A 95 -13.38 -1.54 3.45
C GLY A 95 -13.71 -2.86 2.78
N ILE A 96 -12.70 -3.57 2.26
CA ILE A 96 -12.84 -4.88 1.64
C ILE A 96 -13.47 -5.88 2.62
N ALA A 97 -12.93 -5.96 3.85
CA ALA A 97 -13.41 -6.88 4.86
C ALA A 97 -14.86 -6.57 5.31
N LYS A 98 -15.23 -5.29 5.42
CA LYS A 98 -16.64 -4.90 5.69
C LYS A 98 -17.61 -5.30 4.58
N GLY A 99 -17.13 -5.43 3.34
CA GLY A 99 -17.94 -5.81 2.18
C GLY A 99 -17.99 -7.30 1.88
N ALA A 100 -17.22 -8.13 2.61
CA ALA A 100 -17.05 -9.56 2.36
C ALA A 100 -17.40 -10.39 3.59
N LYS A 101 -17.81 -11.65 3.38
CA LYS A 101 -17.97 -12.65 4.45
C LYS A 101 -16.63 -13.19 4.90
N LYS A 102 -15.71 -13.39 3.96
CA LYS A 102 -14.36 -13.92 4.19
C LYS A 102 -13.35 -13.20 3.30
N VAL A 103 -12.18 -12.91 3.85
CA VAL A 103 -11.04 -12.41 3.09
C VAL A 103 -9.92 -13.45 3.15
N VAL A 104 -9.48 -13.88 1.96
CA VAL A 104 -8.25 -14.67 1.79
C VAL A 104 -7.15 -13.70 1.37
N LEU A 105 -6.24 -13.42 2.28
CA LEU A 105 -5.15 -12.48 2.08
C LEU A 105 -3.86 -13.23 1.76
N MET A 106 -3.36 -13.07 0.55
CA MET A 106 -2.09 -13.65 0.12
C MET A 106 -0.98 -12.61 0.23
N LEU A 107 -0.02 -12.85 1.13
CA LEU A 107 1.14 -11.99 1.37
C LEU A 107 2.38 -12.54 0.67
N SER A 108 3.13 -11.66 0.02
CA SER A 108 4.48 -11.99 -0.45
C SER A 108 5.43 -12.13 0.73
N TYR A 109 6.41 -13.03 0.63
CA TYR A 109 7.46 -13.18 1.62
C TYR A 109 8.80 -13.52 0.93
N PRO A 110 9.95 -13.14 1.46
CA PRO A 110 10.19 -12.51 2.77
C PRO A 110 9.74 -11.05 2.88
N SER A 111 9.45 -10.41 1.75
CA SER A 111 9.05 -8.98 1.72
C SER A 111 7.98 -8.73 0.67
N ASP A 112 7.35 -7.56 0.76
CA ASP A 112 6.51 -7.05 -0.32
C ASP A 112 7.35 -6.50 -1.50
N GLU A 113 6.70 -6.03 -2.57
CA GLU A 113 7.35 -5.54 -3.80
C GLU A 113 8.20 -4.28 -3.61
N VAL A 114 8.00 -3.54 -2.51
CA VAL A 114 8.77 -2.34 -2.19
C VAL A 114 9.80 -2.56 -1.09
N GLY A 115 10.00 -3.81 -0.65
CA GLY A 115 11.02 -4.21 0.29
C GLY A 115 10.66 -4.07 1.77
N ASN A 116 9.36 -3.99 2.12
CA ASN A 116 8.96 -4.13 3.51
C ASN A 116 9.00 -5.60 3.92
N HIS A 117 9.96 -5.94 4.77
CA HIS A 117 10.17 -7.31 5.20
C HIS A 117 9.14 -7.77 6.24
N LEU A 118 8.60 -8.98 6.04
CA LEU A 118 7.88 -9.76 7.05
C LEU A 118 8.85 -10.59 7.89
N ILE A 119 9.87 -11.14 7.23
CA ILE A 119 10.91 -12.00 7.83
C ILE A 119 12.24 -11.70 7.14
N SER A 120 13.36 -12.04 7.78
CA SER A 120 14.68 -11.93 7.17
C SER A 120 14.94 -13.08 6.18
N ILE A 121 15.81 -12.83 5.21
CA ILE A 121 16.27 -13.87 4.26
C ILE A 121 17.03 -14.96 5.02
N ASP A 122 17.85 -14.59 5.99
CA ASP A 122 18.61 -15.53 6.82
C ASP A 122 17.68 -16.51 7.56
N ALA A 123 16.52 -16.03 8.06
CA ALA A 123 15.55 -16.87 8.72
C ALA A 123 14.89 -17.89 7.75
N LEU A 124 14.70 -17.53 6.47
CA LEU A 124 14.24 -18.49 5.46
C LEU A 124 15.27 -19.59 5.23
N ASP A 125 16.54 -19.20 5.04
CA ASP A 125 17.65 -20.12 4.78
C ASP A 125 17.85 -21.09 5.96
N GLU A 126 17.82 -20.58 7.19
CA GLU A 126 17.91 -21.39 8.41
C GLU A 126 16.78 -22.44 8.54
N LYS A 127 15.58 -22.12 8.04
CA LYS A 127 14.43 -23.01 8.05
C LYS A 127 14.30 -23.87 6.80
N GLY A 128 15.17 -23.66 5.80
CA GLY A 128 15.15 -24.39 4.53
C GLY A 128 13.90 -24.10 3.68
N ILE A 129 13.34 -22.91 3.79
CA ILE A 129 12.14 -22.49 3.05
C ILE A 129 12.54 -21.79 1.75
N ASP A 130 11.99 -22.29 0.63
CA ASP A 130 12.18 -21.71 -0.70
C ASP A 130 10.96 -20.80 -1.04
N PRO A 131 11.10 -19.47 -0.98
CA PRO A 131 9.98 -18.56 -1.21
C PRO A 131 9.41 -18.63 -2.65
N TYR A 132 10.11 -19.26 -3.58
CA TYR A 132 9.63 -19.43 -4.96
C TYR A 132 8.80 -20.70 -5.17
N LYS A 133 8.79 -21.61 -4.21
CA LYS A 133 8.08 -22.90 -4.30
C LYS A 133 7.14 -23.16 -3.14
N ASP A 134 7.51 -22.68 -1.96
CA ASP A 134 6.78 -23.02 -0.76
C ASP A 134 5.61 -22.06 -0.52
N VAL A 135 4.45 -22.65 -0.25
CA VAL A 135 3.24 -21.93 0.18
C VAL A 135 3.02 -22.25 1.67
N LEU A 136 2.90 -21.20 2.48
CA LEU A 136 2.69 -21.37 3.92
C LEU A 136 1.29 -20.90 4.31
N SER A 137 0.62 -21.70 5.15
CA SER A 137 -0.54 -21.24 5.89
C SER A 137 -0.11 -20.31 7.03
N LEU A 138 -1.05 -19.56 7.59
CA LEU A 138 -0.78 -18.72 8.77
C LEU A 138 -0.23 -19.53 9.95
N GLU A 139 -0.80 -20.72 10.20
CA GLU A 139 -0.35 -21.62 11.26
C GLU A 139 1.11 -22.06 11.05
N LYS A 140 1.44 -22.48 9.81
CA LYS A 140 2.81 -22.91 9.47
C LYS A 140 3.79 -21.76 9.54
N TYR A 141 3.41 -20.57 9.08
CA TYR A 141 4.22 -19.37 9.20
C TYR A 141 4.53 -19.04 10.67
N ARG A 142 3.53 -19.09 11.55
CA ARG A 142 3.69 -18.84 12.99
C ARG A 142 4.54 -19.90 13.70
N GLU A 143 4.42 -21.15 13.29
CA GLU A 143 5.27 -22.24 13.80
C GLU A 143 6.75 -22.01 13.48
N LEU A 144 7.04 -21.56 12.25
CA LEU A 144 8.40 -21.36 11.75
C LEU A 144 9.06 -20.07 12.25
N PHE A 145 8.31 -18.97 12.25
CA PHE A 145 8.88 -17.62 12.41
C PHE A 145 8.31 -16.85 13.62
N GLY A 146 7.25 -17.35 14.27
CA GLY A 146 6.64 -16.69 15.42
C GLY A 146 5.97 -15.37 15.05
N TYR A 147 6.15 -14.36 15.93
CA TYR A 147 5.58 -13.01 15.80
C TYR A 147 6.68 -11.98 15.51
N GLU A 148 6.98 -11.81 14.25
CA GLU A 148 8.03 -10.89 13.79
C GLU A 148 7.50 -9.47 13.65
N LYS A 149 8.21 -8.51 14.25
CA LYS A 149 7.86 -7.10 14.20
C LYS A 149 8.70 -6.37 13.17
N HIS A 150 8.01 -5.63 12.32
CA HIS A 150 8.67 -4.77 11.34
C HIS A 150 9.61 -3.76 12.02
N THR A 151 10.87 -3.72 11.60
CA THR A 151 11.98 -3.01 12.24
C THR A 151 11.69 -1.54 12.56
N PHE A 152 11.06 -0.80 11.62
CA PHE A 152 10.81 0.63 11.78
C PHE A 152 9.48 0.95 12.45
N THR A 153 8.46 0.11 12.25
CA THR A 153 7.11 0.42 12.74
C THR A 153 6.76 -0.30 14.04
N GLY A 154 7.52 -1.33 14.41
CA GLY A 154 7.26 -2.18 15.58
C GLY A 154 5.97 -3.01 15.45
N VAL A 155 5.38 -3.09 14.27
CA VAL A 155 4.12 -3.78 14.01
C VAL A 155 4.40 -5.15 13.41
N ASP A 156 3.77 -6.19 13.96
CA ASP A 156 3.58 -7.45 13.24
C ASP A 156 2.42 -7.25 12.25
N TYR A 157 2.75 -7.13 10.96
CA TYR A 157 1.76 -6.87 9.93
C TYR A 157 0.79 -8.04 9.71
N VAL A 158 1.24 -9.26 9.98
CA VAL A 158 0.40 -10.47 9.84
C VAL A 158 -0.70 -10.45 10.88
N GLU A 159 -0.35 -10.26 12.16
CA GLU A 159 -1.30 -10.12 13.27
C GLU A 159 -2.22 -8.90 13.06
N TYR A 160 -1.64 -7.79 12.63
CA TYR A 160 -2.38 -6.56 12.40
C TYR A 160 -3.47 -6.71 11.32
N TYR A 161 -3.14 -7.35 10.19
CA TYR A 161 -4.11 -7.55 9.11
C TYR A 161 -5.14 -8.62 9.45
N GLU A 162 -4.74 -9.70 10.12
CA GLU A 162 -5.68 -10.71 10.63
C GLU A 162 -6.71 -10.07 11.58
N SER A 163 -6.24 -9.32 12.56
CA SER A 163 -7.10 -8.63 13.53
C SER A 163 -8.02 -7.63 12.84
N LEU A 164 -7.48 -6.83 11.90
CA LEU A 164 -8.25 -5.83 11.16
C LEU A 164 -9.39 -6.45 10.33
N ILE A 165 -9.14 -7.60 9.68
CA ILE A 165 -10.17 -8.32 8.92
C ILE A 165 -11.27 -8.80 9.87
N ARG A 166 -10.90 -9.44 10.99
CA ARG A 166 -11.84 -9.97 11.99
C ARG A 166 -12.65 -8.85 12.66
N GLU A 167 -12.01 -7.78 13.06
CA GLU A 167 -12.66 -6.59 13.64
C GLU A 167 -13.63 -5.91 12.67
N SER A 168 -13.40 -6.06 11.36
CA SER A 168 -14.28 -5.54 10.31
C SER A 168 -15.48 -6.44 10.03
N GLY A 169 -15.57 -7.62 10.67
CA GLY A 169 -16.70 -8.54 10.61
C GLY A 169 -16.55 -9.68 9.60
N ALA A 170 -15.38 -9.85 8.97
CA ALA A 170 -15.10 -10.94 8.04
C ALA A 170 -14.26 -12.05 8.67
N GLU A 171 -14.37 -13.26 8.14
CA GLU A 171 -13.42 -14.34 8.42
C GLU A 171 -12.08 -14.02 7.74
N ALA A 172 -10.98 -14.26 8.44
CA ALA A 172 -9.63 -14.05 7.91
C ALA A 172 -8.95 -15.39 7.63
N GLU A 173 -8.42 -15.51 6.41
CA GLU A 173 -7.47 -16.55 6.03
C GLU A 173 -6.23 -15.87 5.43
N ILE A 174 -5.03 -16.22 5.94
CA ILE A 174 -3.77 -15.64 5.44
C ILE A 174 -2.92 -16.76 4.85
N ILE A 175 -2.42 -16.49 3.65
CA ILE A 175 -1.55 -17.40 2.89
C ILE A 175 -0.28 -16.61 2.54
N PHE A 176 0.87 -17.29 2.59
CA PHE A 176 2.14 -16.73 2.17
C PHE A 176 2.61 -17.46 0.93
N ALA A 177 2.76 -16.75 -0.17
CA ALA A 177 3.21 -17.27 -1.46
C ALA A 177 3.77 -16.14 -2.31
N ASN A 178 4.54 -16.48 -3.35
CA ASN A 178 5.06 -15.51 -4.32
C ASN A 178 4.61 -15.82 -5.76
N ASP A 179 3.76 -16.82 -5.94
CA ASP A 179 3.06 -17.10 -7.19
C ASP A 179 1.57 -17.32 -6.89
N ALA A 180 0.74 -16.55 -7.54
CA ALA A 180 -0.73 -16.61 -7.37
C ALA A 180 -1.42 -17.66 -8.26
N ARG A 181 -0.65 -18.43 -9.04
CA ARG A 181 -1.17 -19.45 -9.98
C ARG A 181 -1.26 -20.82 -9.33
#